data_d9338e446d3bec4126bf0d4055676d25
#
_entry.id   d9338e446d3bec4126bf0d4055676d25
#
_cell.length_a   1.000
_cell.length_b   1.000
_cell.length_c   1.000
_cell.angle_alpha   90.00
_cell.angle_beta   90.00
_cell.angle_gamma   90.00
#
_symmetry.space_group_name_H-M   'P 1'
#
loop_
_entity.id
_entity.type
_entity.pdbx_description
1 polymer ?
#
loop_
_entity_poly.entity_id
_entity_poly.type
_entity_poly.pdbx_seq_one_letter_code
_entity_poly.pdbx_strand_id
1 'polypeptide(L)'
;QTIADIIDFAGIKPDDTVIEIGPGVGFVTEQLIKHAKRVIAIELDEEAIKELNKLNAPNLEIIHNDILKQDLSELCEGKVKVVANIPYYITSPIIAHLLGEIDDLNNKNRNKITDILLMVQEEVARRMAADENSSGKQYGLLTILSQFWADVKIMKLVGRRSFYPAP
;
A
#
# COMPACT_ATOMS: atom_id res chain seq x y z
N GLN A 1 -14.05 -11.91 -3.69
CA GLN A 1 -12.93 -12.85 -3.51
C GLN A 1 -11.60 -12.08 -3.45
N THR A 2 -11.34 -11.13 -4.36
CA THR A 2 -10.08 -10.37 -4.39
C THR A 2 -9.85 -9.53 -3.14
N ILE A 3 -10.89 -8.94 -2.55
CA ILE A 3 -10.78 -8.12 -1.34
C ILE A 3 -10.47 -8.98 -0.10
N ALA A 4 -11.09 -10.16 0.02
CA ALA A 4 -10.76 -11.11 1.09
C ALA A 4 -9.29 -11.57 0.99
N ASP A 5 -8.80 -11.84 -0.22
CA ASP A 5 -7.40 -12.19 -0.46
C ASP A 5 -6.43 -11.07 0.01
N ILE A 6 -6.82 -9.78 -0.09
CA ILE A 6 -6.00 -8.65 0.39
C ILE A 6 -5.77 -8.75 1.90
N ILE A 7 -6.82 -9.03 2.67
CA ILE A 7 -6.72 -9.17 4.14
C ILE A 7 -5.81 -10.35 4.51
N ASP A 8 -6.00 -11.49 3.83
CA ASP A 8 -5.21 -12.69 4.06
C ASP A 8 -3.72 -12.47 3.72
N PHE A 9 -3.43 -11.87 2.56
CA PHE A 9 -2.05 -11.61 2.12
C PHE A 9 -1.35 -10.55 2.97
N ALA A 10 -2.07 -9.52 3.42
CA ALA A 10 -1.52 -8.54 4.34
C ALA A 10 -1.32 -9.10 5.76
N GLY A 11 -1.87 -10.28 6.06
CA GLY A 11 -1.76 -10.94 7.36
C GLY A 11 -2.23 -10.04 8.49
N ILE A 12 -3.35 -9.32 8.29
CA ILE A 12 -3.85 -8.33 9.26
C ILE A 12 -4.33 -9.05 10.52
N LYS A 13 -3.88 -8.55 11.66
CA LYS A 13 -4.22 -9.06 12.99
C LYS A 13 -5.01 -8.02 13.80
N PRO A 14 -5.78 -8.46 14.82
CA PRO A 14 -6.60 -7.57 15.65
C PRO A 14 -5.83 -6.46 16.38
N ASP A 15 -4.53 -6.61 16.57
CA ASP A 15 -3.67 -5.62 17.24
C ASP A 15 -2.94 -4.68 16.25
N ASP A 16 -3.08 -4.92 14.94
CA ASP A 16 -2.38 -4.14 13.93
C ASP A 16 -2.96 -2.73 13.76
N THR A 17 -2.08 -1.77 13.55
CA THR A 17 -2.40 -0.49 12.93
C THR A 17 -2.07 -0.58 11.45
N VAL A 18 -3.05 -0.26 10.60
CA VAL A 18 -2.91 -0.33 9.15
C VAL A 18 -3.04 1.07 8.55
N ILE A 19 -2.10 1.44 7.69
CA ILE A 19 -2.22 2.62 6.83
C ILE A 19 -2.70 2.16 5.47
N GLU A 20 -3.83 2.67 5.04
CA GLU A 20 -4.36 2.45 3.69
C GLU A 20 -4.09 3.68 2.83
N ILE A 21 -3.42 3.47 1.69
CA ILE A 21 -3.10 4.53 0.74
C ILE A 21 -4.05 4.44 -0.45
N GLY A 22 -4.77 5.53 -0.73
CA GLY A 22 -5.72 5.61 -1.83
C GLY A 22 -6.90 4.65 -1.66
N PRO A 23 -7.65 4.72 -0.55
CA PRO A 23 -8.80 3.85 -0.28
C PRO A 23 -9.93 4.01 -1.30
N GLY A 24 -10.00 5.15 -2.00
CA GLY A 24 -11.09 5.46 -2.89
C GLY A 24 -12.43 5.43 -2.17
N VAL A 25 -13.40 4.70 -2.72
CA VAL A 25 -14.74 4.57 -2.10
C VAL A 25 -14.79 3.61 -0.90
N GLY A 26 -13.67 3.03 -0.47
CA GLY A 26 -13.57 2.30 0.80
C GLY A 26 -13.85 0.81 0.77
N PHE A 27 -13.82 0.15 -0.39
CA PHE A 27 -14.08 -1.30 -0.45
C PHE A 27 -13.08 -2.13 0.37
N VAL A 28 -11.80 -1.78 0.35
CA VAL A 28 -10.77 -2.45 1.15
C VAL A 28 -10.83 -1.95 2.59
N THR A 29 -11.02 -0.64 2.79
CA THR A 29 -11.22 -0.02 4.10
C THR A 29 -12.28 -0.73 4.93
N GLU A 30 -13.44 -1.04 4.30
CA GLU A 30 -14.55 -1.76 4.95
C GLU A 30 -14.12 -3.13 5.52
N GLN A 31 -13.18 -3.79 4.90
CA GLN A 31 -12.64 -5.05 5.43
C GLN A 31 -11.54 -4.80 6.46
N LEU A 32 -10.66 -3.83 6.23
CA LEU A 32 -9.60 -3.50 7.18
C LEU A 32 -10.15 -3.13 8.56
N ILE A 33 -11.22 -2.32 8.63
CA ILE A 33 -11.83 -1.92 9.92
C ILE A 33 -12.44 -3.09 10.71
N LYS A 34 -12.75 -4.21 10.05
CA LYS A 34 -13.27 -5.44 10.71
C LYS A 34 -12.16 -6.30 11.33
N HIS A 35 -10.92 -6.12 10.86
CA HIS A 35 -9.81 -7.03 11.20
C HIS A 35 -8.68 -6.34 11.96
N ALA A 36 -8.48 -5.02 11.81
CA ALA A 36 -7.40 -4.27 12.40
C ALA A 36 -7.85 -3.51 13.65
N LYS A 37 -6.91 -3.23 14.56
CA LYS A 37 -7.13 -2.36 15.71
C LYS A 37 -7.42 -0.92 15.30
N ARG A 38 -6.69 -0.40 14.34
CA ARG A 38 -6.81 0.98 13.82
C ARG A 38 -6.50 1.00 12.34
N VAL A 39 -7.29 1.74 11.58
CA VAL A 39 -7.08 1.99 10.16
C VAL A 39 -6.92 3.49 9.96
N ILE A 40 -5.83 3.89 9.30
CA ILE A 40 -5.55 5.26 8.91
C ILE A 40 -5.61 5.30 7.40
N ALA A 41 -6.66 5.89 6.84
CA ALA A 41 -6.91 5.98 5.41
C ALA A 41 -6.44 7.35 4.89
N ILE A 42 -5.46 7.37 3.98
CA ILE A 42 -4.93 8.60 3.39
C ILE A 42 -5.46 8.72 1.98
N GLU A 43 -6.28 9.75 1.76
CA GLU A 43 -6.96 9.99 0.49
C GLU A 43 -6.81 11.46 0.05
N LEU A 44 -6.67 11.66 -1.25
CA LEU A 44 -6.55 12.99 -1.85
C LEU A 44 -7.87 13.50 -2.44
N ASP A 45 -8.76 12.59 -2.85
CA ASP A 45 -10.03 12.92 -3.51
C ASP A 45 -11.12 13.20 -2.46
N GLU A 46 -11.66 14.43 -2.49
CA GLU A 46 -12.72 14.86 -1.58
C GLU A 46 -14.02 14.05 -1.73
N GLU A 47 -14.36 13.61 -2.93
CA GLU A 47 -15.58 12.80 -3.15
C GLU A 47 -15.41 11.40 -2.56
N ALA A 48 -14.22 10.80 -2.70
CA ALA A 48 -13.89 9.53 -2.05
C ALA A 48 -13.94 9.66 -0.52
N ILE A 49 -13.45 10.75 0.04
CA ILE A 49 -13.51 11.04 1.48
C ILE A 49 -14.96 11.11 1.98
N LYS A 50 -15.88 11.71 1.20
CA LYS A 50 -17.30 11.74 1.56
C LYS A 50 -17.91 10.34 1.65
N GLU A 51 -17.52 9.43 0.74
CA GLU A 51 -17.95 8.03 0.78
C GLU A 51 -17.34 7.29 1.99
N LEU A 52 -16.04 7.47 2.23
CA LEU A 52 -15.34 6.87 3.38
C LEU A 52 -15.97 7.27 4.72
N ASN A 53 -16.36 8.54 4.87
CA ASN A 53 -17.01 9.03 6.09
C ASN A 53 -18.34 8.31 6.41
N LYS A 54 -19.00 7.72 5.39
CA LYS A 54 -20.23 6.94 5.60
C LYS A 54 -19.99 5.62 6.33
N LEU A 55 -18.75 5.11 6.33
CA LEU A 55 -18.40 3.88 7.06
C LEU A 55 -18.55 4.06 8.58
N ASN A 56 -18.38 5.28 9.09
CA ASN A 56 -18.63 5.67 10.48
C ASN A 56 -18.08 4.65 11.51
N ALA A 57 -16.85 4.18 11.30
CA ALA A 57 -16.21 3.17 12.15
C ALA A 57 -15.33 3.84 13.22
N PRO A 58 -15.41 3.42 14.50
CA PRO A 58 -14.68 4.06 15.59
C PRO A 58 -13.15 3.86 15.51
N ASN A 59 -12.70 2.88 14.76
CA ASN A 59 -11.28 2.58 14.52
C ASN A 59 -10.76 3.06 13.16
N LEU A 60 -11.55 3.86 12.42
CA LEU A 60 -11.16 4.48 11.16
C LEU A 60 -10.82 5.95 11.35
N GLU A 61 -9.63 6.35 10.94
CA GLU A 61 -9.20 7.73 10.80
C GLU A 61 -8.97 8.05 9.33
N ILE A 62 -9.55 9.14 8.84
CA ILE A 62 -9.42 9.56 7.45
C ILE A 62 -8.58 10.83 7.41
N ILE A 63 -7.51 10.80 6.64
CA ILE A 63 -6.59 11.92 6.44
C ILE A 63 -6.72 12.41 5.00
N HIS A 64 -7.19 13.65 4.83
CA HIS A 64 -7.19 14.31 3.52
C HIS A 64 -5.81 14.88 3.24
N ASN A 65 -4.97 14.12 2.56
CA ASN A 65 -3.62 14.55 2.19
C ASN A 65 -3.09 13.78 0.97
N ASP A 66 -2.07 14.37 0.35
CA ASP A 66 -1.23 13.67 -0.62
C ASP A 66 -0.25 12.75 0.13
N ILE A 67 -0.27 11.46 -0.18
CA ILE A 67 0.62 10.48 0.44
C ILE A 67 2.10 10.86 0.31
N LEU A 68 2.50 11.48 -0.79
CA LEU A 68 3.89 11.89 -1.02
C LEU A 68 4.34 13.05 -0.10
N LYS A 69 3.40 13.73 0.56
CA LYS A 69 3.65 14.79 1.52
C LYS A 69 3.44 14.36 2.97
N GLN A 70 2.93 13.14 3.17
CA GLN A 70 2.58 12.65 4.51
C GLN A 70 3.77 11.92 5.15
N ASP A 71 4.26 12.44 6.26
CA ASP A 71 5.21 11.70 7.11
C ASP A 71 4.43 10.64 7.91
N LEU A 72 4.61 9.36 7.55
CA LEU A 72 3.92 8.25 8.20
C LEU A 72 4.41 8.06 9.65
N SER A 73 5.61 8.53 9.97
CA SER A 73 6.17 8.41 11.31
C SER A 73 5.43 9.25 12.36
N GLU A 74 4.68 10.26 11.91
CA GLU A 74 3.89 11.14 12.77
C GLU A 74 2.48 10.61 13.05
N LEU A 75 2.02 9.62 12.28
CA LEU A 75 0.64 9.12 12.36
C LEU A 75 0.38 8.18 13.55
N CYS A 76 1.41 7.52 14.03
CA CYS A 76 1.31 6.62 15.17
C CYS A 76 2.67 6.37 15.83
N GLU A 77 2.67 6.00 17.09
CA GLU A 77 3.90 5.69 17.85
C GLU A 77 4.50 4.33 17.49
N GLY A 78 3.68 3.33 17.19
CA GLY A 78 4.08 1.95 16.94
C GLY A 78 4.47 1.65 15.51
N LYS A 79 4.58 0.36 15.22
CA LYS A 79 4.76 -0.18 13.87
C LYS A 79 3.42 -0.23 13.14
N VAL A 80 3.50 -0.20 11.81
CA VAL A 80 2.32 -0.23 10.94
C VAL A 80 2.51 -1.21 9.80
N LYS A 81 1.40 -1.71 9.29
CA LYS A 81 1.30 -2.34 7.97
C LYS A 81 0.74 -1.34 6.98
N VAL A 82 1.21 -1.40 5.73
CA VAL A 82 0.70 -0.56 4.65
C VAL A 82 -0.06 -1.42 3.66
N VAL A 83 -1.27 -1.01 3.33
CA VAL A 83 -2.07 -1.59 2.25
C VAL A 83 -2.38 -0.48 1.24
N ALA A 84 -2.13 -0.72 -0.03
CA ALA A 84 -2.34 0.30 -1.04
C ALA A 84 -2.81 -0.27 -2.37
N ASN A 85 -3.82 0.41 -2.94
CA ASN A 85 -4.22 0.24 -4.34
C ASN A 85 -3.73 1.47 -5.12
N ILE A 86 -2.52 1.38 -5.66
CA ILE A 86 -1.78 2.54 -6.15
C ILE A 86 -2.16 2.87 -7.60
N PRO A 87 -2.49 4.14 -7.92
CA PRO A 87 -2.59 4.60 -9.29
C PRO A 87 -1.28 4.40 -10.05
N TYR A 88 -1.38 3.96 -11.30
CA TYR A 88 -0.23 3.48 -12.10
C TYR A 88 0.89 4.51 -12.28
N TYR A 89 0.54 5.78 -12.38
CA TYR A 89 1.48 6.87 -12.68
C TYR A 89 2.33 7.34 -11.49
N ILE A 90 1.98 6.95 -10.25
CA ILE A 90 2.70 7.36 -9.03
C ILE A 90 3.28 6.19 -8.23
N THR A 91 3.29 4.97 -8.77
CA THR A 91 3.76 3.78 -8.06
C THR A 91 5.21 3.91 -7.59
N SER A 92 6.14 4.28 -8.49
CA SER A 92 7.56 4.42 -8.13
C SER A 92 7.82 5.53 -7.10
N PRO A 93 7.24 6.73 -7.22
CA PRO A 93 7.31 7.74 -6.17
C PRO A 93 6.79 7.27 -4.80
N ILE A 94 5.68 6.54 -4.76
CA ILE A 94 5.14 6.01 -3.49
C ILE A 94 6.09 4.98 -2.88
N ILE A 95 6.65 4.07 -3.68
CA ILE A 95 7.62 3.09 -3.19
C ILE A 95 8.85 3.78 -2.61
N ALA A 96 9.41 4.78 -3.30
CA ALA A 96 10.52 5.59 -2.79
C ALA A 96 10.15 6.35 -1.50
N HIS A 97 8.94 6.88 -1.41
CA HIS A 97 8.44 7.55 -0.21
C HIS A 97 8.31 6.60 0.99
N LEU A 98 7.85 5.37 0.77
CA LEU A 98 7.68 4.36 1.83
C LEU A 98 9.01 3.76 2.28
N LEU A 99 9.90 3.45 1.34
CA LEU A 99 11.14 2.70 1.59
C LEU A 99 12.37 3.61 1.74
N GLY A 100 12.33 4.83 1.23
CA GLY A 100 13.48 5.73 1.13
C GLY A 100 14.37 5.40 -0.06
N GLU A 101 15.32 6.28 -0.35
CA GLU A 101 16.39 6.05 -1.31
C GLU A 101 17.43 5.07 -0.73
N ILE A 102 18.30 4.52 -1.59
CA ILE A 102 19.28 3.49 -1.17
C ILE A 102 20.29 4.04 -0.14
N ASP A 103 20.61 5.31 -0.22
CA ASP A 103 21.52 6.01 0.69
C ASP A 103 20.81 6.57 1.94
N ASP A 104 19.48 6.56 1.99
CA ASP A 104 18.70 7.00 3.15
C ASP A 104 18.57 5.88 4.20
N LEU A 105 19.64 5.64 4.94
CA LEU A 105 19.69 4.58 5.97
C LEU A 105 18.71 4.81 7.12
N ASN A 106 18.30 6.05 7.36
CA ASN A 106 17.46 6.43 8.49
C ASN A 106 16.05 6.89 8.09
N ASN A 107 15.51 6.40 6.97
CA ASN A 107 14.17 6.76 6.52
C ASN A 107 13.13 6.52 7.61
N LYS A 108 12.42 7.58 7.97
CA LYS A 108 11.46 7.55 9.08
C LYS A 108 10.24 6.68 8.77
N ASN A 109 9.74 6.74 7.52
CA ASN A 109 8.59 5.95 7.09
C ASN A 109 8.93 4.46 7.12
N ARG A 110 10.02 4.04 6.47
CA ARG A 110 10.49 2.66 6.47
C ARG A 110 10.67 2.12 7.88
N ASN A 111 11.22 2.92 8.78
CA ASN A 111 11.43 2.51 10.16
C ASN A 111 10.12 2.24 10.93
N LYS A 112 8.98 2.70 10.46
CA LYS A 112 7.66 2.41 11.04
C LYS A 112 7.00 1.19 10.41
N ILE A 113 7.31 0.87 9.16
CA ILE A 113 6.62 -0.15 8.37
C ILE A 113 7.17 -1.54 8.68
N THR A 114 6.27 -2.51 8.91
CA THR A 114 6.64 -3.94 9.01
C THR A 114 6.38 -4.68 7.71
N ASP A 115 5.26 -4.41 7.08
CA ASP A 115 4.80 -5.09 5.86
C ASP A 115 4.12 -4.09 4.93
N ILE A 116 4.27 -4.32 3.63
CA ILE A 116 3.63 -3.53 2.59
C ILE A 116 2.93 -4.47 1.62
N LEU A 117 1.62 -4.35 1.48
CA LEU A 117 0.85 -5.01 0.43
C LEU A 117 0.41 -3.99 -0.61
N LEU A 118 0.89 -4.15 -1.84
CA LEU A 118 0.58 -3.25 -2.94
C LEU A 118 -0.25 -3.97 -4.01
N MET A 119 -1.29 -3.32 -4.49
CA MET A 119 -1.93 -3.66 -5.75
C MET A 119 -1.40 -2.70 -6.83
N VAL A 120 -0.66 -3.27 -7.78
CA VAL A 120 0.02 -2.53 -8.85
C VAL A 120 -0.20 -3.23 -10.19
N GLN A 121 0.19 -2.58 -11.29
CA GLN A 121 0.20 -3.25 -12.60
C GLN A 121 1.14 -4.46 -12.59
N GLU A 122 0.76 -5.51 -13.34
CA GLU A 122 1.56 -6.75 -13.45
C GLU A 122 3.00 -6.47 -13.88
N GLU A 123 3.21 -5.57 -14.84
CA GLU A 123 4.55 -5.19 -15.28
C GLU A 123 5.38 -4.60 -14.13
N VAL A 124 4.77 -3.73 -13.33
CA VAL A 124 5.43 -3.13 -12.16
C VAL A 124 5.76 -4.19 -11.11
N ALA A 125 4.81 -5.08 -10.80
CA ALA A 125 5.04 -6.18 -9.87
C ALA A 125 6.19 -7.09 -10.32
N ARG A 126 6.23 -7.44 -11.61
CA ARG A 126 7.32 -8.25 -12.19
C ARG A 126 8.67 -7.55 -12.15
N ARG A 127 8.71 -6.23 -12.34
CA ARG A 127 9.93 -5.43 -12.19
C ARG A 127 10.41 -5.36 -10.74
N MET A 128 9.50 -5.20 -9.79
CA MET A 128 9.85 -5.21 -8.36
C MET A 128 10.40 -6.55 -7.89
N ALA A 129 9.84 -7.66 -8.38
CA ALA A 129 10.21 -9.01 -8.01
C ALA A 129 11.21 -9.67 -8.99
N ALA A 130 11.81 -8.92 -9.92
CA ALA A 130 12.76 -9.46 -10.87
C ALA A 130 14.03 -9.98 -10.19
N ASP A 131 14.57 -11.07 -10.70
CA ASP A 131 15.80 -11.71 -10.25
C ASP A 131 16.88 -11.69 -11.37
N GLU A 132 18.00 -12.32 -11.11
CA GLU A 132 19.12 -12.42 -12.05
C GLU A 132 18.79 -13.19 -13.35
N ASN A 133 17.73 -14.00 -13.34
CA ASN A 133 17.26 -14.76 -14.49
C ASN A 133 16.19 -14.01 -15.29
N SER A 134 15.73 -12.89 -14.78
CA SER A 134 14.72 -12.05 -15.41
C SER A 134 15.32 -11.32 -16.61
N SER A 135 14.51 -11.06 -17.65
CA SER A 135 14.98 -10.30 -18.81
C SER A 135 15.54 -8.95 -18.40
N GLY A 136 16.62 -8.49 -19.03
CA GLY A 136 17.28 -7.22 -18.70
C GLY A 136 16.39 -5.97 -18.76
N LYS A 137 15.20 -6.06 -19.39
CA LYS A 137 14.18 -5.00 -19.37
C LYS A 137 13.37 -4.96 -18.07
N GLN A 138 13.34 -6.03 -17.31
CA GLN A 138 12.61 -6.12 -16.04
C GLN A 138 13.50 -5.73 -14.87
N TYR A 139 14.77 -6.08 -14.90
CA TYR A 139 15.71 -5.72 -13.84
C TYR A 139 16.18 -4.26 -13.99
N GLY A 140 15.98 -3.45 -12.95
CA GLY A 140 16.32 -2.03 -13.01
C GLY A 140 16.22 -1.34 -11.66
N LEU A 141 16.23 -0.01 -11.66
CA LEU A 141 16.23 0.81 -10.44
C LEU A 141 15.10 0.42 -9.47
N LEU A 142 13.89 0.17 -9.98
CA LEU A 142 12.76 -0.21 -9.13
C LEU A 142 13.00 -1.56 -8.43
N THR A 143 13.60 -2.53 -9.14
CA THR A 143 14.00 -3.82 -8.56
C THR A 143 14.98 -3.61 -7.41
N ILE A 144 16.05 -2.84 -7.69
CA ILE A 144 17.12 -2.58 -6.72
C ILE A 144 16.55 -1.87 -5.49
N LEU A 145 15.79 -0.79 -5.68
CA LEU A 145 15.20 -0.03 -4.58
C LEU A 145 14.30 -0.89 -3.71
N SER A 146 13.41 -1.67 -4.34
CA SER A 146 12.46 -2.50 -3.60
C SER A 146 13.16 -3.61 -2.82
N GLN A 147 14.08 -4.35 -3.47
CA GLN A 147 14.73 -5.53 -2.88
C GLN A 147 15.91 -5.18 -1.96
N PHE A 148 16.43 -3.96 -2.03
CA PHE A 148 17.44 -3.50 -1.07
C PHE A 148 16.86 -3.38 0.34
N TRP A 149 15.59 -3.01 0.46
CA TRP A 149 14.93 -2.74 1.74
C TRP A 149 13.91 -3.80 2.15
N ALA A 150 13.43 -4.65 1.24
CA ALA A 150 12.36 -5.59 1.51
C ALA A 150 12.47 -6.89 0.71
N ASP A 151 11.93 -7.96 1.27
CA ASP A 151 11.63 -9.20 0.54
C ASP A 151 10.40 -8.98 -0.34
N VAL A 152 10.56 -9.02 -1.66
CA VAL A 152 9.47 -8.77 -2.61
C VAL A 152 8.91 -10.08 -3.15
N LYS A 153 7.59 -10.25 -3.02
CA LYS A 153 6.89 -11.45 -3.52
C LYS A 153 5.62 -11.07 -4.26
N ILE A 154 5.37 -11.69 -5.41
CA ILE A 154 4.09 -11.60 -6.11
C ILE A 154 3.14 -12.61 -5.47
N MET A 155 2.13 -12.10 -4.76
CA MET A 155 1.15 -12.93 -4.05
C MET A 155 0.08 -13.49 -5.00
N LYS A 156 -0.40 -12.67 -5.94
CA LYS A 156 -1.48 -13.05 -6.86
C LYS A 156 -1.52 -12.16 -8.09
N LEU A 157 -1.87 -12.74 -9.23
CA LEU A 157 -2.26 -11.99 -10.42
C LEU A 157 -3.78 -11.82 -10.44
N VAL A 158 -4.23 -10.58 -10.56
CA VAL A 158 -5.66 -10.22 -10.57
C VAL A 158 -6.09 -9.92 -12.01
N GLY A 159 -7.03 -10.68 -12.52
CA GLY A 159 -7.52 -10.51 -13.89
C GLY A 159 -8.35 -9.22 -14.07
N ARG A 160 -8.35 -8.67 -15.29
CA ARG A 160 -9.07 -7.41 -15.64
C ARG A 160 -10.53 -7.38 -15.24
N ARG A 161 -11.22 -8.55 -15.23
CA ARG A 161 -12.64 -8.67 -14.86
C ARG A 161 -12.93 -8.38 -13.38
N SER A 162 -11.89 -8.30 -12.55
CA SER A 162 -12.00 -8.00 -11.11
C SER A 162 -12.02 -6.51 -10.81
N PHE A 163 -11.88 -5.65 -11.81
CA PHE A 163 -11.85 -4.19 -11.67
C PHE A 163 -13.13 -3.57 -12.22
N TYR A 164 -13.59 -2.49 -11.59
CA TYR A 164 -14.69 -1.68 -12.08
C TYR A 164 -14.33 -0.19 -11.97
N PRO A 165 -14.39 0.56 -13.07
CA PRO A 165 -14.47 0.07 -14.45
C PRO A 165 -13.26 -0.81 -14.81
N ALA A 166 -13.44 -1.72 -15.79
CA ALA A 166 -12.33 -2.54 -16.25
C ALA A 166 -11.27 -1.66 -16.93
N PRO A 167 -9.98 -1.86 -16.67
CA PRO A 167 -8.88 -1.10 -17.28
C PRO A 167 -8.71 -1.41 -18.76
#